data_40311ebeba255053c881105ddac0ed97
#
_entry.id   40311ebeba255053c881105ddac0ed97
#
_cell.length_a   1.000
_cell.length_b   1.000
_cell.length_c   1.000
_cell.angle_alpha   90.00
_cell.angle_beta   90.00
_cell.angle_gamma   90.00
#
_symmetry.space_group_name_H-M   'P 1'
#
loop_
_entity.id
_entity.type
_entity.pdbx_description
1 polymer ?
#
loop_
_entity_poly.entity_id
_entity_poly.type
_entity_poly.pdbx_seq_one_letter_code
_entity_poly.pdbx_strand_id
1 'polypeptide(L)'
;MIDEALATRIPEGWKPPAPMVERVRILERFLVVRLVADADADLARAQAEQARVYALAARTAVAEDEREGTLEQEWALRSWKAEIAAVTNSSRQAVAGIMGRSAVLTEDFPLVHAALAAGEVSMAHARIVCAAGAIVVHDDPAEQAARRELFVQVVLEKARSTSPGRLKDFAIKQAERLTASSLEQRYEQAMKSRAVLVTREQDGMGSLGVRHSLPVLTAIDGRLSEMAKAIISARGDDSDDPRTFHQVQADVFAELLLTGELTSCPQAAGIVAKASVAIPVLTMLADGGAAGGGAGAAIDTTPALLDGVTPIPMSLARELAAAAPVFERILTHPITGTVVEVDRYRPTEAMRAWLRARDVHCRFPGCRLPAENCDLDHTIPASEGGPTSLVNLADLCRWNHTVKGNTGWQMRQLPGGVIEWVSPTGIALIDSPEPRGVTFVPSQPGEPGLQVDGRTYRVRPPDSETGRSREGRSREGQWSEGQSNEPCPDPGLEPPPF
;
A
#
# COMPACT_ATOMS: atom_id res chain seq x y z
N MET A 1 34.18 20.88 -19.62
CA MET A 1 35.05 21.07 -18.44
C MET A 1 34.77 19.86 -17.56
N ILE A 2 35.74 18.99 -17.41
CA ILE A 2 35.64 17.84 -16.49
C ILE A 2 35.82 18.42 -15.09
N ASP A 3 34.85 18.21 -14.20
CA ASP A 3 34.91 18.68 -12.82
C ASP A 3 36.17 18.11 -12.14
N GLU A 4 36.85 18.90 -11.34
CA GLU A 4 38.14 18.57 -10.70
C GLU A 4 38.02 17.31 -9.84
N ALA A 5 36.79 17.03 -9.30
CA ALA A 5 36.44 15.80 -8.59
C ALA A 5 36.45 14.53 -9.46
N LEU A 6 36.32 14.67 -10.79
CA LEU A 6 36.38 13.57 -11.75
C LEU A 6 37.82 13.20 -12.14
N ALA A 7 38.72 14.19 -12.15
CA ALA A 7 40.11 13.97 -12.55
C ALA A 7 40.89 13.05 -11.55
N THR A 8 40.53 13.09 -10.28
CA THR A 8 41.18 12.28 -9.22
C THR A 8 40.82 10.76 -9.25
N ARG A 9 39.86 10.38 -10.08
CA ARG A 9 39.37 9.01 -10.18
C ARG A 9 39.91 8.19 -11.36
N ILE A 10 40.82 8.79 -12.15
CA ILE A 10 41.46 8.07 -13.26
C ILE A 10 42.56 7.16 -12.71
N PRO A 11 42.50 5.84 -12.98
CA PRO A 11 43.56 4.94 -12.52
C PRO A 11 44.94 5.34 -13.09
N GLU A 12 45.95 5.30 -12.24
CA GLU A 12 47.34 5.58 -12.64
C GLU A 12 47.77 4.59 -13.75
N GLY A 13 48.26 5.16 -14.87
CA GLY A 13 48.66 4.29 -16.01
C GLY A 13 47.57 3.99 -17.05
N TRP A 14 46.32 4.40 -16.87
CA TRP A 14 45.29 4.21 -17.89
C TRP A 14 45.51 5.07 -19.10
N LYS A 15 45.66 4.44 -20.28
CA LYS A 15 45.84 5.14 -21.58
C LYS A 15 44.69 4.76 -22.52
N PRO A 16 43.89 5.73 -22.98
CA PRO A 16 42.83 5.46 -23.94
C PRO A 16 43.38 5.00 -25.31
N PRO A 17 42.74 4.01 -25.95
CA PRO A 17 43.25 3.37 -27.17
C PRO A 17 43.00 4.13 -28.49
N ALA A 18 42.41 5.32 -28.48
CA ALA A 18 41.87 5.99 -29.68
C ALA A 18 42.41 7.41 -29.91
N PRO A 19 42.22 8.03 -31.11
CA PRO A 19 42.60 9.42 -31.40
C PRO A 19 41.98 10.43 -30.41
N MET A 20 42.58 11.58 -30.28
CA MET A 20 42.36 12.49 -29.14
C MET A 20 40.90 12.88 -28.84
N VAL A 21 40.04 13.12 -29.83
CA VAL A 21 38.62 13.46 -29.62
C VAL A 21 37.81 12.25 -29.12
N GLU A 22 38.09 11.08 -29.63
CA GLU A 22 37.45 9.82 -29.20
C GLU A 22 37.95 9.42 -27.82
N ARG A 23 39.20 9.74 -27.47
CA ARG A 23 39.81 9.54 -26.15
C ARG A 23 39.06 10.33 -25.05
N VAL A 24 38.66 11.58 -25.31
CA VAL A 24 37.88 12.38 -24.34
C VAL A 24 36.51 11.77 -24.11
N ARG A 25 35.82 11.36 -25.16
CA ARG A 25 34.49 10.69 -25.02
C ARG A 25 34.56 9.37 -24.27
N ILE A 26 35.60 8.59 -24.53
CA ILE A 26 35.83 7.31 -23.81
C ILE A 26 36.11 7.58 -22.33
N LEU A 27 36.90 8.62 -22.02
CA LEU A 27 37.21 9.01 -20.66
C LEU A 27 35.95 9.49 -19.90
N GLU A 28 35.17 10.38 -20.51
CA GLU A 28 33.91 10.86 -19.95
C GLU A 28 32.97 9.71 -19.65
N ARG A 29 32.81 8.78 -20.61
CA ARG A 29 31.99 7.57 -20.40
C ARG A 29 32.53 6.70 -19.27
N PHE A 30 33.82 6.48 -19.20
CA PHE A 30 34.47 5.74 -18.14
C PHE A 30 34.20 6.35 -16.76
N LEU A 31 34.39 7.67 -16.65
CA LEU A 31 34.17 8.41 -15.40
C LEU A 31 32.70 8.32 -14.95
N VAL A 32 31.73 8.51 -15.86
CA VAL A 32 30.32 8.41 -15.56
C VAL A 32 29.97 6.98 -15.11
N VAL A 33 30.46 5.95 -15.79
CA VAL A 33 30.23 4.55 -15.39
C VAL A 33 30.80 4.27 -13.99
N ARG A 34 31.97 4.82 -13.66
CA ARG A 34 32.56 4.69 -12.31
C ARG A 34 31.72 5.41 -11.26
N LEU A 35 31.22 6.61 -11.54
CA LEU A 35 30.33 7.34 -10.64
C LEU A 35 29.02 6.57 -10.36
N VAL A 36 28.45 5.95 -11.39
CA VAL A 36 27.26 5.09 -11.20
C VAL A 36 27.60 3.90 -10.30
N ALA A 37 28.72 3.22 -10.52
CA ALA A 37 29.15 2.08 -9.69
C ALA A 37 29.39 2.51 -8.22
N ASP A 38 30.02 3.67 -8.02
CA ASP A 38 30.26 4.21 -6.67
C ASP A 38 28.93 4.59 -5.96
N ALA A 39 27.99 5.19 -6.69
CA ALA A 39 26.66 5.53 -6.18
C ALA A 39 25.84 4.26 -5.82
N ASP A 40 25.94 3.20 -6.63
CA ASP A 40 25.31 1.89 -6.31
C ASP A 40 25.92 1.26 -5.05
N ALA A 41 27.25 1.37 -4.87
CA ALA A 41 27.92 0.90 -3.67
C ALA A 41 27.54 1.73 -2.43
N ASP A 42 27.38 3.06 -2.55
CA ASP A 42 26.88 3.93 -1.47
C ASP A 42 25.43 3.58 -1.10
N LEU A 43 24.59 3.33 -2.09
CA LEU A 43 23.22 2.86 -1.86
C LEU A 43 23.20 1.51 -1.13
N ALA A 44 24.07 0.56 -1.50
CA ALA A 44 24.16 -0.72 -0.83
C ALA A 44 24.56 -0.55 0.64
N ARG A 45 25.53 0.33 0.95
CA ARG A 45 25.93 0.67 2.32
C ARG A 45 24.77 1.28 3.13
N ALA A 46 24.04 2.23 2.54
CA ALA A 46 22.88 2.84 3.18
C ALA A 46 21.75 1.81 3.45
N GLN A 47 21.54 0.87 2.53
CA GLN A 47 20.56 -0.20 2.70
C GLN A 47 20.98 -1.23 3.77
N ALA A 48 22.28 -1.49 3.92
CA ALA A 48 22.79 -2.32 5.01
C ALA A 48 22.57 -1.66 6.37
N GLU A 49 22.84 -0.37 6.49
CA GLU A 49 22.56 0.39 7.71
C GLU A 49 21.07 0.46 8.02
N GLN A 50 20.22 0.69 7.03
CA GLN A 50 18.78 0.61 7.20
C GLN A 50 18.36 -0.77 7.74
N ALA A 51 18.86 -1.86 7.16
CA ALA A 51 18.55 -3.21 7.63
C ALA A 51 19.01 -3.41 9.09
N ARG A 52 20.18 -2.91 9.47
CA ARG A 52 20.69 -2.97 10.85
C ARG A 52 19.74 -2.30 11.83
N VAL A 53 19.24 -1.10 11.50
CA VAL A 53 18.33 -0.33 12.36
C VAL A 53 16.95 -1.00 12.47
N TYR A 54 16.39 -1.51 11.38
CA TYR A 54 15.12 -2.24 11.40
C TYR A 54 15.22 -3.58 12.16
N ALA A 55 16.35 -4.28 12.06
CA ALA A 55 16.60 -5.48 12.85
C ALA A 55 16.75 -5.16 14.35
N LEU A 56 17.42 -4.05 14.68
CA LEU A 56 17.50 -3.56 16.07
C LEU A 56 16.10 -3.29 16.61
N ALA A 57 15.24 -2.58 15.87
CA ALA A 57 13.86 -2.31 16.28
C ALA A 57 13.08 -3.61 16.52
N ALA A 58 13.23 -4.60 15.64
CA ALA A 58 12.57 -5.91 15.80
C ALA A 58 13.02 -6.62 17.09
N ARG A 59 14.33 -6.69 17.35
CA ARG A 59 14.87 -7.31 18.57
C ARG A 59 14.43 -6.59 19.83
N THR A 60 14.46 -5.26 19.81
CA THR A 60 14.04 -4.45 20.98
C THR A 60 12.58 -4.69 21.30
N ALA A 61 11.71 -4.74 20.29
CA ALA A 61 10.29 -5.01 20.47
C ALA A 61 10.03 -6.42 21.02
N VAL A 62 10.73 -7.44 20.52
CA VAL A 62 10.62 -8.81 21.05
C VAL A 62 11.10 -8.88 22.51
N ALA A 63 12.22 -8.24 22.83
CA ALA A 63 12.72 -8.20 24.21
C ALA A 63 11.79 -7.42 25.18
N GLU A 64 10.99 -6.49 24.66
CA GLU A 64 9.93 -5.81 25.41
C GLU A 64 8.77 -6.78 25.69
N ASP A 65 8.28 -7.48 24.65
CA ASP A 65 7.24 -8.51 24.80
C ASP A 65 7.68 -9.64 25.77
N GLU A 66 8.96 -10.05 25.75
CA GLU A 66 9.53 -11.01 26.71
C GLU A 66 9.45 -10.51 28.15
N ARG A 67 9.85 -9.27 28.39
CA ARG A 67 9.84 -8.64 29.73
C ARG A 67 8.42 -8.47 30.27
N GLU A 68 7.46 -8.21 29.39
CA GLU A 68 6.06 -7.98 29.74
C GLU A 68 5.23 -9.27 29.76
N GLY A 69 5.80 -10.40 29.33
CA GLY A 69 5.09 -11.69 29.21
C GLY A 69 4.05 -11.72 28.11
N THR A 70 4.21 -10.94 27.06
CA THR A 70 3.27 -10.76 25.96
C THR A 70 3.74 -11.34 24.63
N LEU A 71 4.73 -12.25 24.65
CA LEU A 71 5.33 -12.86 23.44
C LEU A 71 4.29 -13.49 22.49
N GLU A 72 3.30 -14.20 23.02
CA GLU A 72 2.27 -14.84 22.19
C GLU A 72 1.35 -13.81 21.50
N GLN A 73 1.13 -12.68 22.15
CA GLN A 73 0.29 -11.58 21.66
C GLN A 73 1.06 -10.58 20.79
N GLU A 74 2.38 -10.51 20.92
CA GLU A 74 3.26 -9.58 20.21
C GLU A 74 2.84 -8.10 20.36
N TRP A 75 2.40 -7.66 21.55
CA TRP A 75 1.88 -6.30 21.73
C TRP A 75 2.93 -5.22 21.47
N ALA A 76 4.13 -5.37 22.03
CA ALA A 76 5.21 -4.42 21.76
C ALA A 76 5.59 -4.44 20.28
N LEU A 77 5.79 -5.62 19.69
CA LEU A 77 6.12 -5.74 18.28
C LEU A 77 5.06 -5.11 17.35
N ARG A 78 3.79 -5.24 17.69
CA ARG A 78 2.69 -4.59 16.94
C ARG A 78 2.72 -3.09 17.09
N SER A 79 2.96 -2.59 18.31
CA SER A 79 3.07 -1.15 18.57
C SER A 79 4.26 -0.52 17.83
N TRP A 80 5.43 -1.14 17.90
CA TRP A 80 6.62 -0.69 17.17
C TRP A 80 6.40 -0.64 15.66
N LYS A 81 5.80 -1.68 15.06
CA LYS A 81 5.46 -1.68 13.62
C LYS A 81 4.52 -0.53 13.25
N ALA A 82 3.53 -0.24 14.11
CA ALA A 82 2.58 0.83 13.90
C ALA A 82 3.25 2.21 13.98
N GLU A 83 4.09 2.43 14.97
CA GLU A 83 4.79 3.69 15.20
C GLU A 83 5.80 3.99 14.08
N ILE A 84 6.62 3.01 13.70
CA ILE A 84 7.55 3.14 12.57
C ILE A 84 6.77 3.45 11.27
N ALA A 85 5.66 2.75 11.02
CA ALA A 85 4.83 2.97 9.86
C ALA A 85 4.29 4.40 9.80
N ALA A 86 3.83 4.93 10.93
CA ALA A 86 3.33 6.28 11.05
C ALA A 86 4.41 7.35 10.80
N VAL A 87 5.58 7.20 11.42
CA VAL A 87 6.71 8.15 11.27
C VAL A 87 7.30 8.14 9.86
N THR A 88 7.34 6.95 9.23
CA THR A 88 7.91 6.80 7.88
C THR A 88 6.87 6.98 6.77
N ASN A 89 5.61 7.32 7.08
CA ASN A 89 4.49 7.39 6.15
C ASN A 89 4.35 6.11 5.29
N SER A 90 4.57 4.95 5.92
CA SER A 90 4.55 3.64 5.28
C SER A 90 3.36 2.79 5.76
N SER A 91 3.01 1.75 5.02
CA SER A 91 2.06 0.78 5.56
C SER A 91 2.74 -0.14 6.59
N ARG A 92 1.98 -0.55 7.62
CA ARG A 92 2.50 -1.51 8.62
C ARG A 92 2.97 -2.82 8.01
N GLN A 93 2.33 -3.29 6.91
CA GLN A 93 2.74 -4.49 6.20
C GLN A 93 4.11 -4.30 5.54
N ALA A 94 4.35 -3.11 4.95
CA ALA A 94 5.66 -2.77 4.41
C ALA A 94 6.72 -2.77 5.51
N VAL A 95 6.44 -2.13 6.65
CA VAL A 95 7.33 -2.10 7.81
C VAL A 95 7.57 -3.50 8.36
N ALA A 96 6.53 -4.31 8.56
CA ALA A 96 6.67 -5.69 9.01
C ALA A 96 7.54 -6.53 8.06
N GLY A 97 7.33 -6.36 6.75
CA GLY A 97 8.16 -7.02 5.74
C GLY A 97 9.61 -6.55 5.74
N ILE A 98 9.87 -5.25 5.98
CA ILE A 98 11.24 -4.72 6.10
C ILE A 98 11.88 -5.25 7.37
N MET A 99 11.23 -5.16 8.53
CA MET A 99 11.73 -5.66 9.82
C MET A 99 12.09 -7.15 9.74
N GLY A 100 11.18 -7.99 9.22
CA GLY A 100 11.43 -9.43 9.09
C GLY A 100 12.60 -9.76 8.16
N ARG A 101 12.67 -9.12 6.97
CA ARG A 101 13.80 -9.31 6.06
C ARG A 101 15.12 -8.78 6.64
N SER A 102 15.07 -7.70 7.40
CA SER A 102 16.24 -7.12 8.05
C SER A 102 16.79 -8.03 9.15
N ALA A 103 15.92 -8.62 9.97
CA ALA A 103 16.31 -9.60 10.97
C ALA A 103 16.99 -10.82 10.32
N VAL A 104 16.35 -11.41 9.30
CA VAL A 104 16.95 -12.51 8.54
C VAL A 104 18.33 -12.14 7.97
N LEU A 105 18.47 -10.97 7.32
CA LEU A 105 19.73 -10.55 6.73
C LEU A 105 20.84 -10.37 7.77
N THR A 106 20.53 -9.80 8.93
CA THR A 106 21.54 -9.48 9.94
C THR A 106 21.84 -10.63 10.89
N GLU A 107 20.87 -11.50 11.18
CA GLU A 107 20.98 -12.58 12.17
C GLU A 107 21.28 -13.93 11.52
N ASP A 108 20.54 -14.30 10.48
CA ASP A 108 20.73 -15.57 9.79
C ASP A 108 21.86 -15.53 8.73
N PHE A 109 22.12 -14.34 8.15
CA PHE A 109 23.09 -14.16 7.06
C PHE A 109 24.07 -13.00 7.29
N PRO A 110 24.80 -12.96 8.41
CA PRO A 110 25.68 -11.83 8.76
C PRO A 110 26.79 -11.55 7.76
N LEU A 111 27.32 -12.56 7.08
CA LEU A 111 28.32 -12.38 6.01
C LEU A 111 27.74 -11.70 4.78
N VAL A 112 26.46 -11.93 4.47
CA VAL A 112 25.77 -11.25 3.36
C VAL A 112 25.53 -9.78 3.73
N HIS A 113 25.13 -9.51 4.97
CA HIS A 113 25.01 -8.16 5.49
C HIS A 113 26.35 -7.41 5.45
N ALA A 114 27.44 -8.06 5.84
CA ALA A 114 28.77 -7.47 5.80
C ALA A 114 29.21 -7.13 4.35
N ALA A 115 28.97 -8.02 3.40
CA ALA A 115 29.28 -7.78 1.98
C ALA A 115 28.44 -6.60 1.41
N LEU A 116 27.16 -6.50 1.81
CA LEU A 116 26.29 -5.38 1.45
C LEU A 116 26.80 -4.07 2.08
N ALA A 117 27.19 -4.08 3.35
CA ALA A 117 27.76 -2.94 4.07
C ALA A 117 29.11 -2.48 3.50
N ALA A 118 29.89 -3.40 2.91
CA ALA A 118 31.10 -3.06 2.17
C ALA A 118 30.83 -2.48 0.77
N GLY A 119 29.59 -2.58 0.28
CA GLY A 119 29.23 -2.19 -1.09
C GLY A 119 29.69 -3.17 -2.16
N GLU A 120 30.06 -4.40 -1.76
CA GLU A 120 30.54 -5.44 -2.68
C GLU A 120 29.41 -6.10 -3.48
N VAL A 121 28.23 -6.12 -2.93
CA VAL A 121 27.00 -6.69 -3.51
C VAL A 121 25.83 -5.73 -3.34
N SER A 122 24.85 -5.78 -4.26
CA SER A 122 23.63 -5.00 -4.14
C SER A 122 22.60 -5.68 -3.22
N MET A 123 21.58 -4.92 -2.77
CA MET A 123 20.43 -5.48 -2.03
C MET A 123 19.71 -6.58 -2.84
N ALA A 124 19.70 -6.50 -4.16
CA ALA A 124 19.11 -7.55 -5.01
C ALA A 124 19.89 -8.88 -4.89
N HIS A 125 21.22 -8.84 -4.86
CA HIS A 125 22.04 -10.01 -4.57
C HIS A 125 21.77 -10.55 -3.16
N ALA A 126 21.78 -9.68 -2.15
CA ALA A 126 21.52 -10.06 -0.76
C ALA A 126 20.19 -10.79 -0.61
N ARG A 127 19.11 -10.25 -1.22
CA ARG A 127 17.77 -10.89 -1.20
C ARG A 127 17.79 -12.29 -1.83
N ILE A 128 18.50 -12.48 -2.93
CA ILE A 128 18.62 -13.79 -3.60
C ILE A 128 19.37 -14.78 -2.70
N VAL A 129 20.47 -14.35 -2.11
CA VAL A 129 21.27 -15.23 -1.22
C VAL A 129 20.44 -15.62 0.01
N CYS A 130 19.80 -14.66 0.69
CA CYS A 130 18.95 -14.95 1.84
C CYS A 130 17.76 -15.85 1.48
N ALA A 131 17.06 -15.56 0.36
CA ALA A 131 15.92 -16.36 -0.08
C ALA A 131 16.32 -17.82 -0.45
N ALA A 132 17.43 -18.00 -1.15
CA ALA A 132 17.92 -19.33 -1.46
C ALA A 132 18.48 -20.04 -0.22
N GLY A 133 19.20 -19.34 0.64
CA GLY A 133 19.78 -19.90 1.87
C GLY A 133 18.75 -20.26 2.94
N ALA A 134 17.55 -19.70 2.87
CA ALA A 134 16.47 -20.00 3.81
C ALA A 134 16.04 -21.48 3.79
N ILE A 135 16.26 -22.20 2.67
CA ILE A 135 15.98 -23.64 2.58
C ILE A 135 17.10 -24.51 3.16
N VAL A 136 18.27 -23.95 3.46
CA VAL A 136 19.39 -24.68 4.07
C VAL A 136 19.10 -24.86 5.55
N VAL A 137 18.41 -25.95 5.86
CA VAL A 137 17.99 -26.34 7.21
C VAL A 137 18.55 -27.70 7.58
N HIS A 138 18.75 -27.89 8.88
CA HIS A 138 19.17 -29.14 9.48
C HIS A 138 18.59 -29.24 10.90
N ASP A 139 18.38 -30.47 11.41
CA ASP A 139 17.83 -30.69 12.74
C ASP A 139 18.81 -30.27 13.85
N ASP A 140 20.12 -30.41 13.62
CA ASP A 140 21.15 -29.87 14.49
C ASP A 140 21.44 -28.41 14.14
N PRO A 141 21.25 -27.46 15.08
CA PRO A 141 21.51 -26.04 14.84
C PRO A 141 22.98 -25.71 14.46
N ALA A 142 23.94 -26.43 15.02
CA ALA A 142 25.35 -26.19 14.73
C ALA A 142 25.68 -26.62 13.29
N GLU A 143 25.19 -27.78 12.86
CA GLU A 143 25.33 -28.25 11.48
C GLU A 143 24.59 -27.33 10.50
N GLN A 144 23.40 -26.83 10.86
CA GLN A 144 22.68 -25.85 10.07
C GLN A 144 23.50 -24.57 9.86
N ALA A 145 24.10 -24.05 10.93
CA ALA A 145 24.93 -22.83 10.85
C ALA A 145 26.14 -23.07 9.94
N ALA A 146 26.84 -24.20 10.09
CA ALA A 146 28.00 -24.55 9.25
C ALA A 146 27.61 -24.66 7.77
N ARG A 147 26.49 -25.33 7.46
CA ARG A 147 25.99 -25.47 6.07
C ARG A 147 25.58 -24.14 5.47
N ARG A 148 24.91 -23.28 6.25
CA ARG A 148 24.56 -21.92 5.82
C ARG A 148 25.79 -21.06 5.56
N GLU A 149 26.82 -21.16 6.43
CA GLU A 149 28.05 -20.44 6.23
C GLU A 149 28.76 -20.88 4.94
N LEU A 150 28.89 -22.18 4.71
CA LEU A 150 29.45 -22.74 3.47
C LEU A 150 28.67 -22.28 2.24
N PHE A 151 27.33 -22.34 2.31
CA PHE A 151 26.45 -21.84 1.25
C PHE A 151 26.72 -20.36 0.93
N VAL A 152 26.77 -19.51 1.98
CA VAL A 152 26.98 -18.07 1.83
C VAL A 152 28.35 -17.77 1.22
N GLN A 153 29.41 -18.41 1.68
CA GLN A 153 30.77 -18.23 1.14
C GLN A 153 30.82 -18.52 -0.36
N VAL A 154 30.30 -19.67 -0.80
CA VAL A 154 30.29 -20.09 -2.21
C VAL A 154 29.44 -19.14 -3.07
N VAL A 155 28.27 -18.73 -2.57
CA VAL A 155 27.35 -17.91 -3.36
C VAL A 155 27.77 -16.43 -3.39
N LEU A 156 28.37 -15.89 -2.31
CA LEU A 156 28.90 -14.52 -2.29
C LEU A 156 30.11 -14.36 -3.23
N GLU A 157 31.00 -15.33 -3.31
CA GLU A 157 32.08 -15.29 -4.28
C GLU A 157 31.54 -15.12 -5.72
N LYS A 158 30.49 -15.88 -6.05
CA LYS A 158 29.85 -15.79 -7.36
C LYS A 158 29.08 -14.46 -7.52
N ALA A 159 28.47 -13.96 -6.47
CA ALA A 159 27.68 -12.71 -6.49
C ALA A 159 28.51 -11.49 -6.89
N ARG A 160 29.77 -11.40 -6.47
CA ARG A 160 30.68 -10.31 -6.80
C ARG A 160 30.95 -10.15 -8.29
N SER A 161 30.74 -11.18 -9.09
CA SER A 161 31.06 -11.19 -10.53
C SER A 161 29.88 -11.50 -11.45
N THR A 162 28.65 -11.58 -10.90
CA THR A 162 27.49 -12.05 -11.66
C THR A 162 26.27 -11.17 -11.37
N SER A 163 25.43 -10.93 -12.36
CA SER A 163 24.18 -10.21 -12.15
C SER A 163 23.19 -11.00 -11.27
N PRO A 164 22.27 -10.30 -10.53
CA PRO A 164 21.31 -10.96 -9.65
C PRO A 164 20.49 -12.06 -10.35
N GLY A 165 20.04 -11.81 -11.59
CA GLY A 165 19.25 -12.80 -12.33
C GLY A 165 19.99 -14.12 -12.58
N ARG A 166 21.28 -14.06 -12.92
CA ARG A 166 22.11 -15.26 -13.12
C ARG A 166 22.50 -15.92 -11.79
N LEU A 167 22.64 -15.12 -10.73
CA LEU A 167 22.97 -15.64 -9.39
C LEU A 167 21.84 -16.52 -8.85
N LYS A 168 20.58 -16.21 -9.13
CA LYS A 168 19.40 -16.90 -8.58
C LYS A 168 19.45 -18.42 -8.82
N ASP A 169 19.64 -18.84 -10.07
CA ASP A 169 19.65 -20.27 -10.41
C ASP A 169 20.85 -21.00 -9.79
N PHE A 170 22.00 -20.32 -9.72
CA PHE A 170 23.17 -20.85 -9.06
C PHE A 170 22.96 -21.04 -7.56
N ALA A 171 22.42 -20.01 -6.88
CA ALA A 171 22.15 -20.04 -5.45
C ALA A 171 21.14 -21.15 -5.08
N ILE A 172 20.05 -21.29 -5.84
CA ILE A 172 19.07 -22.37 -5.64
C ILE A 172 19.75 -23.75 -5.73
N LYS A 173 20.56 -23.97 -6.76
CA LYS A 173 21.25 -25.25 -6.93
C LYS A 173 22.26 -25.57 -5.80
N GLN A 174 22.93 -24.55 -5.25
CA GLN A 174 23.82 -24.76 -4.11
C GLN A 174 23.03 -25.03 -2.81
N ALA A 175 21.93 -24.31 -2.58
CA ALA A 175 21.09 -24.53 -1.42
C ALA A 175 20.46 -25.93 -1.38
N GLU A 176 20.01 -26.46 -2.54
CA GLU A 176 19.48 -27.82 -2.66
C GLU A 176 20.52 -28.91 -2.31
N ARG A 177 21.81 -28.64 -2.52
CA ARG A 177 22.89 -29.60 -2.18
C ARG A 177 23.19 -29.62 -0.68
N LEU A 178 22.87 -28.57 0.05
CA LEU A 178 23.28 -28.39 1.44
C LEU A 178 22.09 -28.54 2.44
N THR A 179 20.87 -28.55 1.95
CA THR A 179 19.71 -28.75 2.82
C THR A 179 19.50 -30.22 3.21
N ALA A 180 19.05 -30.45 4.42
CA ALA A 180 18.57 -31.76 4.87
C ALA A 180 17.06 -31.94 4.64
N SER A 181 16.31 -30.85 4.43
CA SER A 181 14.88 -30.92 4.16
C SER A 181 14.58 -31.43 2.77
N SER A 182 13.69 -32.40 2.65
CA SER A 182 13.28 -32.93 1.35
C SER A 182 12.44 -31.91 0.58
N LEU A 183 12.53 -31.97 -0.76
CA LEU A 183 11.72 -31.12 -1.63
C LEU A 183 10.20 -31.35 -1.40
N GLU A 184 9.82 -32.59 -1.12
CA GLU A 184 8.44 -32.99 -0.81
C GLU A 184 7.87 -32.25 0.41
N GLN A 185 8.59 -32.27 1.52
CA GLN A 185 8.19 -31.55 2.75
C GLN A 185 8.04 -30.06 2.52
N ARG A 186 8.97 -29.45 1.79
CA ARG A 186 8.92 -28.03 1.45
C ARG A 186 7.76 -27.69 0.52
N TYR A 187 7.47 -28.58 -0.44
CA TYR A 187 6.32 -28.43 -1.34
C TYR A 187 5.01 -28.49 -0.56
N GLU A 188 4.82 -29.47 0.33
CA GLU A 188 3.62 -29.56 1.18
C GLU A 188 3.42 -28.30 2.02
N GLN A 189 4.49 -27.78 2.61
CA GLN A 189 4.44 -26.52 3.37
C GLN A 189 4.11 -25.32 2.47
N ALA A 190 4.74 -25.23 1.29
CA ALA A 190 4.48 -24.17 0.32
C ALA A 190 3.02 -24.18 -0.16
N MET A 191 2.42 -25.37 -0.29
CA MET A 191 1.01 -25.51 -0.68
C MET A 191 0.03 -24.92 0.33
N LYS A 192 0.40 -24.75 1.59
CA LYS A 192 -0.41 -24.07 2.61
C LYS A 192 -0.52 -22.55 2.37
N SER A 193 0.41 -21.97 1.60
CA SER A 193 0.46 -20.54 1.28
C SER A 193 -0.23 -20.16 -0.04
N ARG A 194 -1.08 -21.05 -0.57
CA ARG A 194 -1.89 -20.75 -1.75
C ARG A 194 -2.81 -19.57 -1.48
N ALA A 195 -2.85 -18.63 -2.40
CA ALA A 195 -3.63 -17.41 -2.26
C ALA A 195 -4.00 -16.81 -3.61
N VAL A 196 -5.05 -16.00 -3.61
CA VAL A 196 -5.41 -15.10 -4.70
C VAL A 196 -5.29 -13.68 -4.17
N LEU A 197 -4.60 -12.82 -4.90
CA LEU A 197 -4.31 -11.45 -4.52
C LEU A 197 -4.73 -10.51 -5.66
N VAL A 198 -5.47 -9.46 -5.32
CA VAL A 198 -5.82 -8.38 -6.25
C VAL A 198 -4.94 -7.18 -5.95
N THR A 199 -4.29 -6.65 -6.99
CA THR A 199 -3.50 -5.43 -6.90
C THR A 199 -4.17 -4.35 -7.76
N ARG A 200 -4.42 -3.19 -7.17
CA ARG A 200 -4.96 -2.03 -7.88
C ARG A 200 -3.83 -1.33 -8.64
N GLU A 201 -4.12 -0.93 -9.86
CA GLU A 201 -3.21 -0.20 -10.74
C GLU A 201 -3.80 1.15 -11.14
N GLN A 202 -3.11 1.91 -11.98
CA GLN A 202 -3.59 3.18 -12.48
C GLN A 202 -4.70 2.97 -13.55
N ASP A 203 -5.40 4.04 -13.88
CA ASP A 203 -6.39 4.10 -14.96
C ASP A 203 -7.55 3.08 -14.87
N GLY A 204 -7.92 2.72 -13.62
CA GLY A 204 -9.00 1.76 -13.36
C GLY A 204 -8.63 0.31 -13.65
N MET A 205 -7.34 0.04 -13.88
CA MET A 205 -6.82 -1.30 -14.08
C MET A 205 -6.47 -2.00 -12.78
N GLY A 206 -6.27 -3.30 -12.84
CA GLY A 206 -5.77 -4.10 -11.73
C GLY A 206 -5.22 -5.43 -12.22
N SER A 207 -4.42 -6.06 -11.36
CA SER A 207 -3.91 -7.40 -11.62
C SER A 207 -4.38 -8.39 -10.56
N LEU A 208 -4.70 -9.60 -11.01
CA LEU A 208 -5.04 -10.73 -10.14
C LEU A 208 -3.88 -11.73 -10.16
N GLY A 209 -3.19 -11.85 -9.03
CA GLY A 209 -2.11 -12.80 -8.84
C GLY A 209 -2.60 -14.07 -8.14
N VAL A 210 -2.28 -15.23 -8.70
CA VAL A 210 -2.61 -16.53 -8.10
C VAL A 210 -1.32 -17.23 -7.68
N ARG A 211 -1.23 -17.65 -6.43
CA ARG A 211 -0.17 -18.50 -5.91
C ARG A 211 -0.68 -19.92 -5.74
N HIS A 212 -0.17 -20.84 -6.54
CA HIS A 212 -0.51 -22.26 -6.53
C HIS A 212 0.69 -23.10 -6.97
N SER A 213 0.57 -24.43 -7.02
CA SER A 213 1.63 -25.28 -7.58
C SER A 213 1.89 -24.92 -9.04
N LEU A 214 3.16 -24.90 -9.44
CA LEU A 214 3.55 -24.53 -10.80
C LEU A 214 2.89 -25.40 -11.88
N PRO A 215 2.76 -26.73 -11.74
CA PRO A 215 2.05 -27.54 -12.74
C PRO A 215 0.60 -27.09 -12.97
N VAL A 216 -0.14 -26.72 -11.91
CA VAL A 216 -1.52 -26.23 -12.04
C VAL A 216 -1.55 -24.88 -12.75
N LEU A 217 -0.67 -23.95 -12.40
CA LEU A 217 -0.61 -22.65 -13.07
C LEU A 217 -0.22 -22.77 -14.53
N THR A 218 0.73 -23.65 -14.87
CA THR A 218 1.10 -23.94 -16.25
C THR A 218 -0.05 -24.56 -17.05
N ALA A 219 -0.82 -25.45 -16.42
CA ALA A 219 -2.00 -26.03 -17.05
C ALA A 219 -3.11 -25.01 -17.31
N ILE A 220 -3.33 -24.08 -16.35
CA ILE A 220 -4.28 -22.96 -16.51
C ILE A 220 -3.84 -22.06 -17.66
N ASP A 221 -2.58 -21.60 -17.66
CA ASP A 221 -2.06 -20.74 -18.73
C ASP A 221 -2.11 -21.42 -20.09
N GLY A 222 -1.74 -22.70 -20.17
CA GLY A 222 -1.85 -23.50 -21.40
C GLY A 222 -3.28 -23.57 -21.92
N ARG A 223 -4.26 -23.84 -21.03
CA ARG A 223 -5.69 -23.88 -21.43
C ARG A 223 -6.18 -22.53 -21.95
N LEU A 224 -5.87 -21.44 -21.22
CA LEU A 224 -6.23 -20.09 -21.66
C LEU A 224 -5.61 -19.74 -23.01
N SER A 225 -4.35 -20.13 -23.20
CA SER A 225 -3.61 -19.92 -24.44
C SER A 225 -4.25 -20.66 -25.62
N GLU A 226 -4.64 -21.91 -25.46
CA GLU A 226 -5.29 -22.69 -26.52
C GLU A 226 -6.68 -22.12 -26.85
N MET A 227 -7.46 -21.70 -25.86
CA MET A 227 -8.77 -21.04 -26.08
C MET A 227 -8.61 -19.71 -26.81
N ALA A 228 -7.64 -18.88 -26.45
CA ALA A 228 -7.35 -17.61 -27.11
C ALA A 228 -6.92 -17.85 -28.58
N LYS A 229 -6.06 -18.83 -28.84
CA LYS A 229 -5.67 -19.22 -30.21
C LYS A 229 -6.87 -19.66 -31.05
N ALA A 230 -7.75 -20.48 -30.47
CA ALA A 230 -8.95 -20.94 -31.15
C ALA A 230 -9.87 -19.77 -31.56
N ILE A 231 -10.10 -18.80 -30.64
CA ILE A 231 -10.89 -17.60 -30.89
C ILE A 231 -10.24 -16.77 -32.02
N ILE A 232 -8.93 -16.52 -31.94
CA ILE A 232 -8.22 -15.76 -32.98
C ILE A 232 -8.23 -16.47 -34.32
N SER A 233 -8.06 -17.80 -34.36
CA SER A 233 -8.10 -18.58 -35.59
C SER A 233 -9.50 -18.65 -36.22
N ALA A 234 -10.53 -18.48 -35.40
CA ALA A 234 -11.94 -18.42 -35.89
C ALA A 234 -12.33 -17.04 -36.45
N ARG A 235 -11.45 -16.03 -36.32
CA ARG A 235 -11.66 -14.71 -36.92
C ARG A 235 -11.54 -14.87 -38.43
N GLY A 236 -12.56 -14.46 -39.16
CA GLY A 236 -12.50 -14.38 -40.63
C GLY A 236 -11.59 -13.23 -41.10
N ASP A 237 -11.24 -13.21 -42.36
CA ASP A 237 -10.40 -12.17 -42.96
C ASP A 237 -11.01 -10.75 -42.86
N ASP A 238 -12.32 -10.64 -42.67
CA ASP A 238 -13.09 -9.41 -42.52
C ASP A 238 -13.39 -9.08 -41.02
N SER A 239 -12.71 -9.69 -40.09
CA SER A 239 -12.96 -9.47 -38.67
C SER A 239 -12.46 -8.10 -38.20
N ASP A 240 -13.36 -7.26 -37.69
CA ASP A 240 -13.05 -5.96 -37.06
C ASP A 240 -12.53 -6.09 -35.60
N ASP A 241 -12.26 -7.29 -35.11
CA ASP A 241 -11.77 -7.51 -33.75
C ASP A 241 -10.26 -7.20 -33.62
N PRO A 242 -9.86 -6.04 -33.06
CA PRO A 242 -8.46 -5.59 -32.99
C PRO A 242 -7.68 -6.20 -31.81
N ARG A 243 -8.32 -7.03 -31.00
CA ARG A 243 -7.71 -7.54 -29.76
C ARG A 243 -6.50 -8.41 -30.04
N THR A 244 -5.41 -8.16 -29.31
CA THR A 244 -4.20 -8.99 -29.34
C THR A 244 -4.44 -10.34 -28.65
N PHE A 245 -3.55 -11.29 -28.86
CA PHE A 245 -3.57 -12.59 -28.20
C PHE A 245 -3.71 -12.47 -26.67
N HIS A 246 -2.94 -11.60 -26.04
CA HIS A 246 -2.98 -11.44 -24.57
C HIS A 246 -4.28 -10.76 -24.10
N GLN A 247 -4.87 -9.88 -24.88
CA GLN A 247 -6.19 -9.31 -24.56
C GLN A 247 -7.28 -10.37 -24.62
N VAL A 248 -7.31 -11.20 -25.67
CA VAL A 248 -8.26 -12.31 -25.76
C VAL A 248 -8.06 -13.32 -24.63
N GLN A 249 -6.80 -13.62 -24.26
CA GLN A 249 -6.50 -14.51 -23.15
C GLN A 249 -7.02 -13.95 -21.82
N ALA A 250 -6.90 -12.64 -21.59
CA ALA A 250 -7.42 -11.97 -20.38
C ALA A 250 -8.95 -11.96 -20.35
N ASP A 251 -9.61 -11.71 -21.49
CA ASP A 251 -11.07 -11.74 -21.61
C ASP A 251 -11.63 -13.14 -21.33
N VAL A 252 -11.02 -14.19 -21.91
CA VAL A 252 -11.38 -15.59 -21.67
C VAL A 252 -11.21 -15.96 -20.19
N PHE A 253 -10.13 -15.51 -19.54
CA PHE A 253 -9.92 -15.73 -18.12
C PHE A 253 -11.04 -15.08 -17.28
N ALA A 254 -11.40 -13.83 -17.57
CA ALA A 254 -12.47 -13.12 -16.87
C ALA A 254 -13.82 -13.81 -17.08
N GLU A 255 -14.15 -14.18 -18.31
CA GLU A 255 -15.40 -14.89 -18.64
C GLU A 255 -15.52 -16.21 -17.87
N LEU A 256 -14.48 -17.05 -17.90
CA LEU A 256 -14.50 -18.35 -17.20
C LEU A 256 -14.70 -18.23 -15.70
N LEU A 257 -14.13 -17.18 -15.07
CA LEU A 257 -14.26 -16.97 -13.63
C LEU A 257 -15.59 -16.33 -13.22
N LEU A 258 -16.15 -15.47 -14.08
CA LEU A 258 -17.41 -14.79 -13.79
C LEU A 258 -18.63 -15.65 -14.11
N THR A 259 -18.54 -16.57 -15.10
CA THR A 259 -19.65 -17.41 -15.55
C THR A 259 -19.54 -18.87 -15.06
N GLY A 260 -18.37 -19.29 -14.58
CA GLY A 260 -18.12 -20.66 -14.15
C GLY A 260 -18.81 -21.01 -12.83
N GLU A 261 -19.39 -22.20 -12.77
CA GLU A 261 -20.01 -22.73 -11.57
C GLU A 261 -19.05 -23.62 -10.78
N LEU A 262 -19.07 -23.51 -9.43
CA LEU A 262 -18.30 -24.36 -8.54
C LEU A 262 -19.07 -25.67 -8.31
N THR A 263 -18.59 -26.76 -8.90
CA THR A 263 -19.19 -28.10 -8.71
C THR A 263 -18.78 -28.78 -7.39
N SER A 264 -17.67 -28.28 -6.78
CA SER A 264 -17.09 -28.88 -5.57
C SER A 264 -17.58 -28.31 -4.24
N CYS A 265 -18.36 -27.23 -4.24
CA CYS A 265 -18.87 -26.56 -3.06
C CYS A 265 -20.27 -25.97 -3.29
N PRO A 266 -21.33 -26.72 -2.95
CA PRO A 266 -22.72 -26.26 -3.13
C PRO A 266 -23.05 -24.98 -2.35
N GLN A 267 -22.34 -24.72 -1.23
CA GLN A 267 -22.51 -23.51 -0.41
C GLN A 267 -22.01 -22.23 -1.11
N ALA A 268 -21.15 -22.37 -2.11
CA ALA A 268 -20.67 -21.25 -2.92
C ALA A 268 -21.50 -21.06 -4.21
N ALA A 269 -22.44 -21.97 -4.49
CA ALA A 269 -23.34 -21.83 -5.62
C ALA A 269 -24.23 -20.59 -5.42
N GLY A 270 -24.33 -19.75 -6.45
CA GLY A 270 -25.14 -18.53 -6.40
C GLY A 270 -24.45 -17.31 -5.77
N ILE A 271 -23.16 -17.38 -5.40
CA ILE A 271 -22.40 -16.18 -5.02
C ILE A 271 -22.19 -15.33 -6.27
N VAL A 272 -22.79 -14.14 -6.27
CA VAL A 272 -22.69 -13.17 -7.36
C VAL A 272 -21.54 -12.18 -7.10
N ALA A 273 -20.78 -11.87 -8.15
CA ALA A 273 -19.77 -10.82 -8.08
C ALA A 273 -20.39 -9.46 -7.72
N LYS A 274 -19.77 -8.72 -6.79
CA LYS A 274 -20.21 -7.39 -6.38
C LYS A 274 -19.05 -6.41 -6.53
N ALA A 275 -19.34 -5.25 -7.11
CA ALA A 275 -18.42 -4.12 -7.17
C ALA A 275 -19.16 -2.87 -6.68
N SER A 276 -18.51 -2.05 -5.87
CA SER A 276 -19.06 -0.78 -5.37
C SER A 276 -18.46 0.38 -6.16
N VAL A 277 -19.30 1.16 -6.82
CA VAL A 277 -18.85 2.31 -7.61
C VAL A 277 -19.51 3.58 -7.09
N ALA A 278 -18.71 4.56 -6.69
CA ALA A 278 -19.16 5.90 -6.32
C ALA A 278 -19.08 6.81 -7.54
N ILE A 279 -20.21 7.35 -7.98
CA ILE A 279 -20.30 8.24 -9.13
C ILE A 279 -20.81 9.60 -8.69
N PRO A 280 -20.06 10.70 -8.90
CA PRO A 280 -20.56 12.04 -8.66
C PRO A 280 -21.78 12.33 -9.55
N VAL A 281 -22.90 12.77 -8.93
CA VAL A 281 -24.17 12.94 -9.65
C VAL A 281 -24.06 13.97 -10.79
N LEU A 282 -23.33 15.06 -10.57
CA LEU A 282 -23.14 16.09 -11.61
C LEU A 282 -22.35 15.57 -12.82
N THR A 283 -21.33 14.74 -12.58
CA THR A 283 -20.54 14.10 -13.63
C THR A 283 -21.35 13.03 -14.38
N MET A 284 -22.25 12.33 -13.66
CA MET A 284 -23.15 11.35 -14.28
C MET A 284 -24.18 11.99 -15.22
N LEU A 285 -24.69 13.19 -14.83
CA LEU A 285 -25.70 13.94 -15.59
C LEU A 285 -25.09 14.74 -16.75
N ALA A 286 -23.77 15.02 -16.73
CA ALA A 286 -23.10 15.67 -17.85
C ALA A 286 -23.11 14.72 -19.06
N ASP A 287 -23.96 15.01 -20.04
CA ASP A 287 -24.02 14.26 -21.29
C ASP A 287 -22.65 14.26 -21.98
N GLY A 288 -22.22 13.09 -22.41
CA GLY A 288 -21.00 12.89 -23.19
C GLY A 288 -21.04 13.45 -24.62
N GLY A 289 -21.89 14.45 -24.87
CA GLY A 289 -22.12 15.06 -26.17
C GLY A 289 -22.01 16.57 -26.11
N ALA A 290 -21.00 17.06 -26.78
CA ALA A 290 -20.88 18.39 -27.37
C ALA A 290 -21.08 19.63 -26.48
N ALA A 291 -20.04 20.44 -26.43
CA ALA A 291 -20.05 21.89 -26.40
C ALA A 291 -21.41 22.55 -26.76
N GLY A 292 -22.36 22.50 -25.83
CA GLY A 292 -23.53 23.34 -25.83
C GLY A 292 -23.26 24.49 -24.87
N GLY A 293 -22.80 25.63 -25.41
CA GLY A 293 -22.42 26.81 -24.68
C GLY A 293 -23.51 27.33 -23.75
N GLY A 294 -23.31 27.13 -22.47
CA GLY A 294 -23.84 27.89 -21.39
C GLY A 294 -22.66 28.34 -20.54
N ALA A 295 -22.27 29.60 -20.66
CA ALA A 295 -21.19 30.15 -19.86
C ALA A 295 -21.56 30.07 -18.38
N GLY A 296 -20.88 29.24 -17.58
CA GLY A 296 -20.96 29.29 -16.13
C GLY A 296 -21.12 27.98 -15.36
N ALA A 297 -21.40 26.84 -15.97
CA ALA A 297 -21.39 25.56 -15.23
C ALA A 297 -19.96 25.04 -15.17
N ALA A 298 -19.33 25.11 -14.00
CA ALA A 298 -18.10 24.38 -13.74
C ALA A 298 -18.38 22.89 -13.96
N ILE A 299 -17.80 22.33 -15.03
CA ILE A 299 -17.91 20.90 -15.31
C ILE A 299 -17.17 20.19 -14.17
N ASP A 300 -17.94 19.42 -13.39
CA ASP A 300 -17.35 18.55 -12.37
C ASP A 300 -16.55 17.46 -13.10
N THR A 301 -15.21 17.53 -13.01
CA THR A 301 -14.30 16.57 -13.63
C THR A 301 -13.91 15.45 -12.68
N THR A 302 -14.56 15.37 -11.51
CA THR A 302 -14.27 14.32 -10.52
C THR A 302 -14.56 12.96 -11.14
N PRO A 303 -13.57 12.03 -11.17
CA PRO A 303 -13.77 10.70 -11.72
C PRO A 303 -14.71 9.87 -10.84
N ALA A 304 -15.35 8.87 -11.44
CA ALA A 304 -15.99 7.81 -10.68
C ALA A 304 -14.94 6.97 -9.94
N LEU A 305 -15.28 6.50 -8.75
CA LEU A 305 -14.35 5.74 -7.89
C LEU A 305 -14.88 4.33 -7.64
N LEU A 306 -14.10 3.30 -7.95
CA LEU A 306 -14.33 1.93 -7.52
C LEU A 306 -13.90 1.80 -6.05
N ASP A 307 -14.76 1.23 -5.21
CA ASP A 307 -14.60 1.09 -3.74
C ASP A 307 -14.23 2.42 -3.06
N GLY A 308 -14.64 3.55 -3.66
CA GLY A 308 -14.37 4.88 -3.14
C GLY A 308 -12.91 5.34 -3.22
N VAL A 309 -12.01 4.61 -3.84
CA VAL A 309 -10.56 4.87 -3.84
C VAL A 309 -9.95 4.90 -5.24
N THR A 310 -10.32 3.95 -6.10
CA THR A 310 -9.66 3.78 -7.41
C THR A 310 -10.43 4.52 -8.49
N PRO A 311 -9.84 5.55 -9.16
CA PRO A 311 -10.48 6.21 -10.28
C PRO A 311 -10.73 5.23 -11.43
N ILE A 312 -11.94 5.29 -11.99
CA ILE A 312 -12.32 4.52 -13.18
C ILE A 312 -12.90 5.45 -14.26
N PRO A 313 -12.77 5.09 -15.54
CA PRO A 313 -13.39 5.85 -16.63
C PRO A 313 -14.89 6.01 -16.45
N MET A 314 -15.43 7.17 -16.78
CA MET A 314 -16.88 7.45 -16.64
C MET A 314 -17.73 6.55 -17.55
N SER A 315 -17.22 6.15 -18.72
CA SER A 315 -17.88 5.18 -19.60
C SER A 315 -18.10 3.84 -18.89
N LEU A 316 -17.07 3.30 -18.26
CA LEU A 316 -17.15 2.07 -17.48
C LEU A 316 -18.07 2.23 -16.27
N ALA A 317 -17.99 3.36 -15.55
CA ALA A 317 -18.87 3.64 -14.42
C ALA A 317 -20.34 3.68 -14.81
N ARG A 318 -20.68 4.27 -15.96
CA ARG A 318 -22.05 4.30 -16.51
C ARG A 318 -22.54 2.91 -16.90
N GLU A 319 -21.70 2.10 -17.51
CA GLU A 319 -22.01 0.70 -17.87
C GLU A 319 -22.32 -0.12 -16.61
N LEU A 320 -21.46 -0.03 -15.59
CA LEU A 320 -21.67 -0.71 -14.31
C LEU A 320 -22.95 -0.20 -13.60
N ALA A 321 -23.21 1.12 -13.64
CA ALA A 321 -24.42 1.70 -13.09
C ALA A 321 -25.68 1.21 -13.82
N ALA A 322 -25.66 1.10 -15.14
CA ALA A 322 -26.79 0.60 -15.92
C ALA A 322 -27.14 -0.86 -15.58
N ALA A 323 -26.16 -1.67 -15.20
CA ALA A 323 -26.33 -3.07 -14.80
C ALA A 323 -26.61 -3.23 -13.30
N ALA A 324 -26.50 -2.17 -12.48
CA ALA A 324 -26.61 -2.25 -11.03
C ALA A 324 -28.07 -2.48 -10.57
N PRO A 325 -28.33 -3.50 -9.72
CA PRO A 325 -29.67 -3.75 -9.19
C PRO A 325 -30.10 -2.76 -8.11
N VAL A 326 -29.16 -2.04 -7.48
CA VAL A 326 -29.43 -1.13 -6.34
C VAL A 326 -28.52 0.10 -6.43
N PHE A 327 -29.09 1.27 -6.13
CA PHE A 327 -28.38 2.52 -5.95
C PHE A 327 -28.52 3.01 -4.51
N GLU A 328 -27.40 3.31 -3.85
CA GLU A 328 -27.36 4.05 -2.60
C GLU A 328 -27.06 5.53 -2.87
N ARG A 329 -27.85 6.41 -2.28
CA ARG A 329 -27.66 7.86 -2.39
C ARG A 329 -26.91 8.36 -1.16
N ILE A 330 -25.69 8.87 -1.34
CA ILE A 330 -24.89 9.50 -0.30
C ILE A 330 -25.01 11.02 -0.45
N LEU A 331 -25.54 11.69 0.56
CA LEU A 331 -25.63 13.15 0.61
C LEU A 331 -24.41 13.69 1.36
N THR A 332 -23.65 14.57 0.70
CA THR A 332 -22.48 15.24 1.29
C THR A 332 -22.75 16.72 1.49
N HIS A 333 -22.18 17.30 2.54
CA HIS A 333 -22.25 18.75 2.77
C HIS A 333 -21.47 19.47 1.65
N PRO A 334 -22.05 20.44 0.93
CA PRO A 334 -21.48 20.98 -0.30
C PRO A 334 -20.15 21.72 -0.09
N ILE A 335 -19.86 22.23 1.11
CA ILE A 335 -18.65 23.00 1.41
C ILE A 335 -17.56 22.12 2.03
N THR A 336 -17.93 21.17 2.90
CA THR A 336 -16.97 20.36 3.66
C THR A 336 -16.79 18.94 3.11
N GLY A 337 -17.69 18.49 2.22
CA GLY A 337 -17.72 17.12 1.73
C GLY A 337 -18.11 16.07 2.79
N THR A 338 -18.47 16.52 4.00
CA THR A 338 -18.84 15.64 5.11
C THR A 338 -20.29 15.16 5.01
N VAL A 339 -20.56 13.96 5.48
CA VAL A 339 -21.88 13.32 5.45
C VAL A 339 -22.68 13.72 6.70
N VAL A 340 -23.99 13.94 6.60
CA VAL A 340 -24.87 14.45 7.68
C VAL A 340 -25.68 13.31 8.33
N GLU A 341 -25.88 13.35 9.56
CA GLU A 341 -26.25 12.60 10.76
C GLU A 341 -27.37 11.53 10.76
N VAL A 342 -27.29 10.49 11.64
CA VAL A 342 -28.41 9.71 12.25
C VAL A 342 -28.01 9.06 13.59
N ASP A 343 -28.89 9.07 14.59
CA ASP A 343 -28.66 8.63 15.97
C ASP A 343 -29.34 7.27 16.33
N ARG A 344 -28.66 6.35 17.05
CA ARG A 344 -29.18 5.30 17.99
C ARG A 344 -28.11 4.36 18.61
N TYR A 345 -28.48 3.68 19.73
CA TYR A 345 -27.67 2.91 20.70
C TYR A 345 -26.92 1.65 20.19
N ARG A 346 -27.21 1.14 19.02
CA ARG A 346 -26.35 0.20 18.26
C ARG A 346 -26.07 0.85 16.91
N PRO A 347 -24.87 0.73 16.38
CA PRO A 347 -24.63 1.22 15.04
C PRO A 347 -25.66 0.63 14.09
N THR A 348 -26.56 1.47 13.60
CA THR A 348 -27.53 1.04 12.59
C THR A 348 -26.82 0.77 11.27
N GLU A 349 -27.46 0.06 10.36
CA GLU A 349 -26.88 -0.12 9.00
C GLU A 349 -26.64 1.23 8.32
N ALA A 350 -27.50 2.21 8.57
CA ALA A 350 -27.31 3.58 8.08
C ALA A 350 -26.05 4.24 8.68
N MET A 351 -25.81 4.08 10.00
CA MET A 351 -24.57 4.58 10.63
C MET A 351 -23.33 3.85 10.10
N ARG A 352 -23.42 2.53 9.87
CA ARG A 352 -22.33 1.75 9.26
C ARG A 352 -22.04 2.25 7.85
N ALA A 353 -23.06 2.40 7.02
CA ALA A 353 -22.93 2.90 5.67
C ALA A 353 -22.31 4.32 5.66
N TRP A 354 -22.77 5.19 6.59
CA TRP A 354 -22.23 6.52 6.74
C TRP A 354 -20.76 6.54 7.15
N LEU A 355 -20.39 5.76 8.19
CA LEU A 355 -19.00 5.68 8.68
C LEU A 355 -18.07 5.13 7.60
N ARG A 356 -18.47 4.07 6.92
CA ARG A 356 -17.72 3.54 5.77
C ARG A 356 -17.57 4.56 4.64
N ALA A 357 -18.62 5.36 4.41
CA ALA A 357 -18.59 6.45 3.44
C ALA A 357 -17.62 7.57 3.87
N ARG A 358 -17.57 7.91 5.16
CA ARG A 358 -16.65 8.92 5.71
C ARG A 358 -15.21 8.41 5.74
N ASP A 359 -15.00 7.19 6.22
CA ASP A 359 -13.68 6.67 6.60
C ASP A 359 -12.93 6.01 5.44
N VAL A 360 -13.64 5.42 4.47
CA VAL A 360 -13.11 4.77 3.27
C VAL A 360 -12.18 3.58 3.59
N HIS A 361 -11.29 3.76 4.55
CA HIS A 361 -10.35 2.76 5.05
C HIS A 361 -10.16 2.91 6.56
N CYS A 362 -9.44 1.97 7.15
CA CYS A 362 -9.06 2.02 8.55
C CYS A 362 -8.43 3.37 8.91
N ARG A 363 -8.93 4.00 9.99
CA ARG A 363 -8.55 5.34 10.42
C ARG A 363 -7.26 5.39 11.27
N PHE A 364 -6.53 4.28 11.36
CA PHE A 364 -5.20 4.27 11.95
C PHE A 364 -4.17 4.80 10.94
N PRO A 365 -3.23 5.68 11.34
CA PRO A 365 -2.26 6.29 10.44
C PRO A 365 -1.53 5.27 9.56
N GLY A 366 -1.53 5.51 8.23
CA GLY A 366 -0.88 4.66 7.24
C GLY A 366 -1.57 3.32 6.93
N CYS A 367 -2.71 2.99 7.56
CA CYS A 367 -3.46 1.78 7.24
C CYS A 367 -4.39 2.00 6.06
N ARG A 368 -4.34 1.11 5.06
CA ARG A 368 -5.15 1.17 3.83
C ARG A 368 -6.19 0.06 3.71
N LEU A 369 -6.47 -0.67 4.81
CA LEU A 369 -7.50 -1.69 4.76
C LEU A 369 -8.86 -1.02 4.54
N PRO A 370 -9.66 -1.43 3.54
CA PRO A 370 -10.97 -0.84 3.28
C PRO A 370 -11.88 -0.88 4.52
N ALA A 371 -12.66 0.18 4.71
CA ALA A 371 -13.59 0.31 5.84
C ALA A 371 -14.61 -0.84 5.93
N GLU A 372 -14.95 -1.44 4.80
CA GLU A 372 -15.81 -2.63 4.74
C GLU A 372 -15.26 -3.83 5.51
N ASN A 373 -13.93 -3.92 5.65
CA ASN A 373 -13.22 -4.97 6.37
C ASN A 373 -12.76 -4.51 7.76
N CYS A 374 -13.35 -3.42 8.27
CA CYS A 374 -13.06 -2.84 9.56
C CYS A 374 -14.21 -3.06 10.56
N ASP A 375 -13.85 -3.09 11.84
CA ASP A 375 -14.79 -3.00 12.93
C ASP A 375 -15.08 -1.52 13.23
N LEU A 376 -16.32 -1.20 13.64
CA LEU A 376 -16.63 0.11 14.20
C LEU A 376 -16.14 0.16 15.64
N ASP A 377 -15.18 1.00 15.90
CA ASP A 377 -14.56 1.18 17.21
C ASP A 377 -14.93 2.52 17.84
N HIS A 378 -15.13 2.51 19.16
CA HIS A 378 -15.39 3.73 19.93
C HIS A 378 -14.08 4.44 20.25
N THR A 379 -14.01 5.73 19.95
CA THR A 379 -12.88 6.58 20.35
C THR A 379 -12.73 6.60 21.86
N ILE A 380 -13.81 6.94 22.57
CA ILE A 380 -13.95 6.77 24.01
C ILE A 380 -14.71 5.44 24.21
N PRO A 381 -14.12 4.44 24.90
CA PRO A 381 -14.73 3.15 25.08
C PRO A 381 -16.12 3.23 25.71
N ALA A 382 -17.04 2.35 25.30
CA ALA A 382 -18.37 2.26 25.90
C ALA A 382 -18.31 1.92 27.41
N SER A 383 -17.29 1.18 27.84
CA SER A 383 -17.01 0.90 29.26
C SER A 383 -16.65 2.13 30.08
N GLU A 384 -16.20 3.20 29.43
CA GLU A 384 -15.87 4.49 30.00
C GLU A 384 -16.98 5.54 29.78
N GLY A 385 -18.16 5.10 29.31
CA GLY A 385 -19.31 5.97 29.08
C GLY A 385 -19.33 6.66 27.71
N GLY A 386 -18.47 6.23 26.78
CA GLY A 386 -18.44 6.76 25.42
C GLY A 386 -19.75 6.43 24.67
N PRO A 387 -20.40 7.44 24.03
CA PRO A 387 -21.65 7.24 23.30
C PRO A 387 -21.41 6.46 21.99
N THR A 388 -22.40 5.67 21.56
CA THR A 388 -22.44 5.12 20.21
C THR A 388 -22.98 6.15 19.25
N SER A 389 -22.11 7.05 18.80
CA SER A 389 -22.44 8.17 17.92
C SER A 389 -21.38 8.35 16.83
N LEU A 390 -21.75 9.04 15.75
CA LEU A 390 -20.85 9.28 14.61
C LEU A 390 -19.58 10.07 14.99
N VAL A 391 -19.68 10.88 16.06
CA VAL A 391 -18.54 11.66 16.59
C VAL A 391 -17.66 10.89 17.57
N ASN A 392 -18.05 9.64 17.91
CA ASN A 392 -17.28 8.76 18.78
C ASN A 392 -16.99 7.39 18.15
N LEU A 393 -17.35 7.19 16.88
CA LEU A 393 -17.09 5.95 16.15
C LEU A 393 -16.16 6.19 14.97
N ALA A 394 -15.29 5.22 14.71
CA ALA A 394 -14.41 5.19 13.55
C ALA A 394 -14.17 3.75 13.09
N ASP A 395 -13.90 3.57 11.79
CA ASP A 395 -13.55 2.27 11.22
C ASP A 395 -12.10 1.92 11.55
N LEU A 396 -11.88 0.92 12.38
CA LEU A 396 -10.57 0.34 12.67
C LEU A 396 -10.52 -1.12 12.27
N CYS A 397 -9.48 -1.51 11.54
CA CYS A 397 -9.27 -2.92 11.26
C CYS A 397 -8.97 -3.67 12.57
N ARG A 398 -9.31 -4.96 12.63
CA ARG A 398 -9.14 -5.81 13.81
C ARG A 398 -7.77 -5.69 14.45
N TRP A 399 -6.72 -5.59 13.63
CA TRP A 399 -5.36 -5.46 14.11
C TRP A 399 -5.12 -4.12 14.81
N ASN A 400 -5.52 -2.98 14.22
CA ASN A 400 -5.32 -1.64 14.79
C ASN A 400 -6.26 -1.38 15.97
N HIS A 401 -7.46 -1.94 15.96
CA HIS A 401 -8.34 -1.97 17.13
C HIS A 401 -7.66 -2.66 18.32
N THR A 402 -7.02 -3.81 18.06
CA THR A 402 -6.28 -4.56 19.08
C THR A 402 -5.04 -3.78 19.58
N VAL A 403 -4.29 -3.12 18.70
CA VAL A 403 -3.15 -2.27 19.07
C VAL A 403 -3.62 -1.13 19.98
N LYS A 404 -4.68 -0.40 19.61
CA LYS A 404 -5.26 0.67 20.45
C LYS A 404 -5.65 0.15 21.83
N GLY A 405 -6.30 -1.02 21.92
CA GLY A 405 -6.83 -1.55 23.17
C GLY A 405 -5.79 -2.15 24.13
N ASN A 406 -4.61 -2.53 23.63
CA ASN A 406 -3.62 -3.30 24.40
C ASN A 406 -2.22 -2.67 24.44
N THR A 407 -2.07 -1.48 23.88
CA THR A 407 -0.80 -0.76 23.89
C THR A 407 -1.02 0.70 24.32
N GLY A 408 0.04 1.47 24.47
CA GLY A 408 -0.04 2.87 24.89
C GLY A 408 -0.55 3.85 23.83
N TRP A 409 -1.08 3.40 22.71
CA TRP A 409 -1.68 4.27 21.68
C TRP A 409 -2.96 4.91 22.19
N GLN A 410 -3.06 6.25 22.02
CA GLN A 410 -4.23 7.04 22.38
C GLN A 410 -4.91 7.56 21.10
N MET A 411 -6.23 7.65 21.13
CA MET A 411 -7.05 8.13 20.02
C MET A 411 -8.02 9.20 20.52
N ARG A 412 -8.07 10.33 19.83
CA ARG A 412 -9.04 11.41 20.11
C ARG A 412 -9.69 11.86 18.82
N GLN A 413 -11.02 11.87 18.80
CA GLN A 413 -11.75 12.39 17.66
C GLN A 413 -11.98 13.88 17.81
N LEU A 414 -11.71 14.62 16.74
CA LEU A 414 -11.88 16.07 16.63
C LEU A 414 -13.07 16.38 15.70
N PRO A 415 -13.58 17.62 15.68
CA PRO A 415 -14.65 18.02 14.77
C PRO A 415 -14.33 17.69 13.30
N GLY A 416 -15.37 17.36 12.53
CA GLY A 416 -15.21 16.97 11.12
C GLY A 416 -14.72 15.54 10.88
N GLY A 417 -14.74 14.69 11.92
CA GLY A 417 -14.26 13.30 11.82
C GLY A 417 -12.74 13.17 11.74
N VAL A 418 -12.01 14.24 12.02
CA VAL A 418 -10.54 14.21 12.16
C VAL A 418 -10.19 13.42 13.40
N ILE A 419 -9.15 12.59 13.31
CA ILE A 419 -8.65 11.79 14.44
C ILE A 419 -7.21 12.18 14.73
N GLU A 420 -6.97 12.50 16.00
CA GLU A 420 -5.63 12.65 16.55
C GLU A 420 -5.22 11.34 17.22
N TRP A 421 -4.08 10.84 16.82
CA TRP A 421 -3.43 9.69 17.41
C TRP A 421 -2.16 10.13 18.14
N VAL A 422 -1.94 9.57 19.32
CA VAL A 422 -0.68 9.76 20.06
C VAL A 422 -0.05 8.39 20.27
N SER A 423 1.18 8.24 19.79
CA SER A 423 1.95 7.00 19.96
C SER A 423 2.44 6.83 21.40
N PRO A 424 2.88 5.62 21.81
CA PRO A 424 3.50 5.36 23.10
C PRO A 424 4.74 6.25 23.37
N THR A 425 5.45 6.68 22.33
CA THR A 425 6.60 7.59 22.44
C THR A 425 6.20 9.07 22.44
N GLY A 426 4.88 9.38 22.39
CA GLY A 426 4.36 10.75 22.46
C GLY A 426 4.30 11.46 21.09
N ILE A 427 4.47 10.76 19.99
CA ILE A 427 4.34 11.34 18.65
C ILE A 427 2.86 11.54 18.33
N ALA A 428 2.47 12.78 18.07
CA ALA A 428 1.11 13.14 17.65
C ALA A 428 0.97 13.06 16.11
N LEU A 429 -0.09 12.41 15.66
CA LEU A 429 -0.40 12.18 14.25
C LEU A 429 -1.85 12.55 13.99
N ILE A 430 -2.10 13.25 12.89
CA ILE A 430 -3.45 13.64 12.48
C ILE A 430 -3.87 12.81 11.27
N ASP A 431 -5.03 12.17 11.39
CA ASP A 431 -5.70 11.46 10.32
C ASP A 431 -7.02 12.15 10.00
N SER A 432 -7.15 12.65 8.78
CA SER A 432 -8.35 13.37 8.31
C SER A 432 -9.14 12.50 7.33
N PRO A 433 -10.49 12.55 7.36
CA PRO A 433 -11.29 11.89 6.35
C PRO A 433 -10.91 12.39 4.96
N GLU A 434 -10.82 11.48 4.01
CA GLU A 434 -10.64 11.86 2.61
C GLU A 434 -11.94 12.51 2.10
N PRO A 435 -11.88 13.73 1.52
CA PRO A 435 -13.07 14.37 0.97
C PRO A 435 -13.61 13.53 -0.19
N ARG A 436 -14.87 13.13 -0.11
CA ARG A 436 -15.58 12.50 -1.22
C ARG A 436 -16.32 13.54 -2.02
N GLY A 437 -16.04 13.57 -3.30
CA GLY A 437 -16.66 14.51 -4.23
C GLY A 437 -15.98 15.87 -4.30
N VAL A 438 -16.62 16.77 -4.98
CA VAL A 438 -16.10 18.11 -5.25
C VAL A 438 -16.12 18.94 -3.99
N THR A 439 -14.99 19.49 -3.60
CA THR A 439 -14.91 20.50 -2.55
C THR A 439 -14.89 21.89 -3.19
N PHE A 440 -15.71 22.79 -2.65
CA PHE A 440 -15.75 24.17 -3.11
C PHE A 440 -14.90 25.06 -2.21
N VAL A 441 -14.22 26.01 -2.81
CA VAL A 441 -13.47 27.06 -2.11
C VAL A 441 -14.05 28.41 -2.48
N PRO A 442 -14.01 29.44 -1.59
CA PRO A 442 -14.42 30.77 -1.96
C PRO A 442 -13.70 31.25 -3.22
N SER A 443 -14.43 31.76 -4.19
CA SER A 443 -13.86 32.37 -5.40
C SER A 443 -13.29 33.74 -5.06
N GLN A 444 -12.25 34.14 -5.80
CA GLN A 444 -11.76 35.53 -5.76
C GLN A 444 -12.77 36.47 -6.49
N PRO A 445 -12.78 37.73 -6.15
CA PRO A 445 -13.66 38.70 -6.84
C PRO A 445 -13.45 38.67 -8.35
N GLY A 446 -14.53 38.43 -9.12
CA GLY A 446 -14.48 38.34 -10.58
C GLY A 446 -14.27 36.92 -11.16
N GLU A 447 -14.02 35.92 -10.36
CA GLU A 447 -13.97 34.53 -10.82
C GLU A 447 -15.39 33.93 -10.96
N PRO A 448 -15.67 33.14 -12.00
CA PRO A 448 -16.94 32.44 -12.13
C PRO A 448 -17.05 31.33 -11.07
N GLY A 449 -18.25 31.12 -10.52
CA GLY A 449 -18.47 30.09 -9.54
C GLY A 449 -19.95 29.94 -9.15
N LEU A 450 -20.21 28.95 -8.28
CA LEU A 450 -21.53 28.66 -7.74
C LEU A 450 -21.90 29.72 -6.68
N GLN A 451 -23.05 30.33 -6.82
CA GLN A 451 -23.58 31.28 -5.83
C GLN A 451 -24.34 30.54 -4.71
N VAL A 452 -23.88 30.69 -3.47
CA VAL A 452 -24.53 30.13 -2.28
C VAL A 452 -24.55 31.23 -1.21
N ASP A 453 -25.72 31.59 -0.71
CA ASP A 453 -25.90 32.61 0.34
C ASP A 453 -25.11 33.91 0.11
N GLY A 454 -25.14 34.39 -1.12
CA GLY A 454 -24.47 35.65 -1.51
C GLY A 454 -22.95 35.56 -1.62
N ARG A 455 -22.36 34.37 -1.53
CA ARG A 455 -20.93 34.11 -1.73
C ARG A 455 -20.71 33.26 -2.98
N THR A 456 -19.65 33.55 -3.69
CA THR A 456 -19.26 32.77 -4.87
C THR A 456 -18.21 31.72 -4.47
N TYR A 457 -18.41 30.48 -4.90
CA TYR A 457 -17.52 29.36 -4.64
C TYR A 457 -17.10 28.71 -5.97
N ARG A 458 -15.87 28.30 -6.06
CA ARG A 458 -15.34 27.50 -7.19
C ARG A 458 -14.95 26.10 -6.73
N VAL A 459 -14.90 25.17 -7.67
CA VAL A 459 -14.34 23.82 -7.40
C VAL A 459 -12.87 23.97 -7.01
N ARG A 460 -12.46 23.32 -5.93
CA ARG A 460 -11.05 23.27 -5.54
C ARG A 460 -10.27 22.50 -6.61
N PRO A 461 -9.19 23.07 -7.18
CA PRO A 461 -8.33 22.31 -8.08
C PRO A 461 -7.73 21.09 -7.37
N PRO A 462 -7.51 19.97 -8.08
CA PRO A 462 -7.00 18.72 -7.48
C PRO A 462 -5.62 18.86 -6.81
N ASP A 463 -4.83 19.90 -7.14
CA ASP A 463 -3.46 20.08 -6.64
C ASP A 463 -3.28 21.26 -5.66
N SER A 464 -4.36 21.90 -5.24
CA SER A 464 -4.23 22.99 -4.26
C SER A 464 -4.07 22.43 -2.84
N GLU A 465 -2.84 22.16 -2.49
CA GLU A 465 -2.30 22.09 -1.13
C GLU A 465 -3.01 21.15 -0.13
N THR A 466 -2.67 19.89 -0.15
CA THR A 466 -2.31 19.25 1.11
C THR A 466 -1.04 19.98 1.57
N GLY A 467 -1.22 20.97 2.43
CA GLY A 467 -0.19 21.90 2.85
C GLY A 467 1.03 21.17 3.35
N ARG A 468 2.15 21.54 2.78
CA ARG A 468 3.44 21.43 3.43
C ARG A 468 3.40 22.25 4.72
N SER A 469 2.98 21.68 5.80
CA SER A 469 3.45 22.09 7.13
C SER A 469 4.54 21.14 7.58
N ARG A 470 5.68 21.20 6.87
CA ARG A 470 6.97 20.87 7.44
C ARG A 470 7.43 22.07 8.26
N GLU A 471 6.92 22.20 9.46
CA GLU A 471 7.62 22.86 10.55
C GLU A 471 7.46 21.99 11.78
N GLY A 472 8.44 21.11 11.96
CA GLY A 472 8.74 20.51 13.24
C GLY A 472 9.11 21.62 14.22
N ARG A 473 8.16 22.14 14.96
CA ARG A 473 8.42 22.84 16.22
C ARG A 473 8.26 21.83 17.35
N SER A 474 9.38 21.32 17.81
CA SER A 474 9.51 20.84 19.16
C SER A 474 9.05 21.97 20.12
N ARG A 475 7.85 21.85 20.64
CA ARG A 475 7.41 22.60 21.81
C ARG A 475 7.64 21.71 23.04
N GLU A 476 8.73 21.95 23.70
CA GLU A 476 8.81 21.71 25.14
C GLU A 476 7.74 22.59 25.79
N GLY A 477 6.63 22.01 26.17
CA GLY A 477 5.52 22.67 26.83
C GLY A 477 5.33 22.10 28.22
N GLN A 478 5.78 22.85 29.21
CA GLN A 478 5.42 22.67 30.62
C GLN A 478 3.91 22.59 30.78
N TRP A 479 3.46 21.51 31.40
CA TRP A 479 2.08 21.37 31.86
C TRP A 479 1.95 22.10 33.19
N SER A 480 1.18 23.20 33.21
CA SER A 480 0.66 23.79 34.45
C SER A 480 -0.73 23.21 34.70
N GLU A 481 -0.87 22.54 35.83
CA GLU A 481 -2.16 22.17 36.41
C GLU A 481 -3.01 23.40 36.73
N GLY A 482 -4.30 23.34 36.37
CA GLY A 482 -5.35 24.16 36.96
C GLY A 482 -6.03 25.11 35.99
N GLN A 483 -7.24 24.72 35.54
CA GLN A 483 -8.42 25.57 35.67
C GLN A 483 -9.71 24.86 35.24
N SER A 484 -10.67 24.99 36.10
CA SER A 484 -12.06 24.57 36.16
C SER A 484 -12.87 24.51 34.87
N ASN A 485 -13.67 23.43 34.79
CA ASN A 485 -14.82 23.22 33.92
C ASN A 485 -15.88 24.33 34.10
N GLU A 486 -16.10 25.10 33.06
CA GLU A 486 -17.42 25.71 32.82
C GLU A 486 -17.97 25.23 31.48
N PRO A 487 -19.25 24.81 31.37
CA PRO A 487 -19.80 24.33 30.13
C PRO A 487 -20.16 25.53 29.23
N CYS A 488 -19.72 25.44 27.98
CA CYS A 488 -20.08 26.35 26.90
C CYS A 488 -21.57 26.20 26.60
N PRO A 489 -22.34 27.31 26.43
CA PRO A 489 -23.77 27.26 26.20
C PRO A 489 -24.11 26.73 24.80
N ASP A 490 -25.05 25.82 24.77
CA ASP A 490 -25.68 25.21 23.62
C ASP A 490 -26.39 26.31 22.74
N PRO A 491 -26.05 26.44 21.46
CA PRO A 491 -26.89 27.23 20.56
C PRO A 491 -28.01 26.34 20.07
N GLY A 492 -29.17 26.50 20.68
CA GLY A 492 -30.42 25.88 20.26
C GLY A 492 -30.68 26.07 18.77
N LEU A 493 -30.75 25.00 18.05
CA LEU A 493 -31.33 24.87 16.73
C LEU A 493 -32.46 23.85 16.81
N GLU A 494 -33.68 24.32 16.76
CA GLU A 494 -34.87 23.48 16.57
C GLU A 494 -34.74 22.73 15.23
N PRO A 495 -35.10 21.43 15.17
CA PRO A 495 -35.09 20.67 13.93
C PRO A 495 -36.25 21.14 13.02
N PRO A 496 -36.04 21.20 11.71
CA PRO A 496 -37.12 21.43 10.76
C PRO A 496 -38.09 20.25 10.70
N PRO A 497 -39.39 20.46 10.47
CA PRO A 497 -40.37 19.40 10.39
C PRO A 497 -40.23 18.61 9.05
N PHE A 498 -40.29 17.28 9.15
CA PHE A 498 -40.36 16.20 8.15
C PHE A 498 -39.07 15.70 7.59
#